data_fbdee6f67d5e7b50c6d730fbd17c9a34
#
_entry.id   fbdee6f67d5e7b50c6d730fbd17c9a34
#
_cell.length_a   1.000
_cell.length_b   1.000
_cell.length_c   1.000
_cell.angle_alpha   90.00
_cell.angle_beta   90.00
_cell.angle_gamma   90.00
#
_symmetry.space_group_name_H-M   'P 1'
#
loop_
_entity.id
_entity.type
_entity.pdbx_description
1 polymer ?
#
loop_
_entity_poly.entity_id
_entity_poly.type
_entity_poly.pdbx_seq_one_letter_code
_entity_poly.pdbx_strand_id
1 'polypeptide(L)' 'MALDNIGDAKDELSLAETGLIQIDDLLGNMRDIVVRGANDTLTSEQRDDIHRELMMLAMAI' A
#
# COMPACT_ATOMS: atom_id res chain seq x y z
N MET A 1 -8.31 20.63 -28.15
CA MET A 1 -9.44 19.94 -28.78
C MET A 1 -10.22 19.14 -27.77
N ALA A 2 -11.54 19.10 -27.89
CA ALA A 2 -12.39 18.40 -26.90
C ALA A 2 -12.09 16.89 -26.81
N LEU A 3 -11.81 16.24 -27.94
CA LEU A 3 -11.46 14.80 -27.96
C LEU A 3 -10.14 14.51 -27.28
N ASP A 4 -9.15 15.39 -27.43
CA ASP A 4 -7.85 15.25 -26.76
C ASP A 4 -8.00 15.44 -25.26
N ASN A 5 -8.85 16.38 -24.81
CA ASN A 5 -9.12 16.61 -23.41
C ASN A 5 -9.83 15.41 -22.76
N ILE A 6 -10.73 14.74 -23.49
CA ILE A 6 -11.40 13.54 -23.01
C ILE A 6 -10.40 12.39 -22.88
N GLY A 7 -9.49 12.23 -23.86
CA GLY A 7 -8.44 11.23 -23.80
C GLY A 7 -7.51 11.44 -22.60
N ASP A 8 -7.08 12.68 -22.37
CA ASP A 8 -6.25 13.05 -21.24
C ASP A 8 -6.95 12.79 -19.91
N ALA A 9 -8.25 13.12 -19.81
CA ALA A 9 -9.04 12.85 -18.61
C ALA A 9 -9.18 11.36 -18.31
N LYS A 10 -9.33 10.52 -19.34
CA LYS A 10 -9.37 9.05 -19.18
C LYS A 10 -8.04 8.51 -18.73
N ASP A 11 -6.93 9.01 -19.25
CA ASP A 11 -5.60 8.60 -18.85
C ASP A 11 -5.31 8.97 -17.40
N GLU A 12 -5.69 10.17 -16.97
CA GLU A 12 -5.57 10.61 -15.59
C GLU A 12 -6.39 9.74 -14.63
N LEU A 13 -7.63 9.41 -15.02
CA LEU A 13 -8.49 8.54 -14.22
C LEU A 13 -7.92 7.14 -14.11
N SER A 14 -7.41 6.57 -15.19
CA SER A 14 -6.78 5.25 -15.20
C SER A 14 -5.54 5.22 -14.31
N LEU A 15 -4.73 6.28 -14.33
CA LEU A 15 -3.56 6.41 -13.46
C LEU A 15 -3.96 6.50 -11.99
N ALA A 16 -5.03 7.24 -11.68
CA ALA A 16 -5.56 7.35 -10.33
C ALA A 16 -6.09 6.01 -9.82
N GLU A 17 -6.78 5.24 -10.67
CA GLU A 17 -7.27 3.90 -10.33
C GLU A 17 -6.11 2.94 -10.04
N THR A 18 -5.05 2.97 -10.85
CA THR A 18 -3.84 2.17 -10.62
C THR A 18 -3.19 2.54 -9.28
N GLY A 19 -3.08 3.83 -8.98
CA GLY A 19 -2.54 4.29 -7.70
C GLY A 19 -3.36 3.83 -6.51
N LEU A 20 -4.68 3.86 -6.60
CA LEU A 20 -5.57 3.38 -5.54
C LEU A 20 -5.45 1.88 -5.32
N ILE A 21 -5.30 1.09 -6.38
CA ILE A 21 -5.06 -0.36 -6.29
C ILE A 21 -3.74 -0.64 -5.58
N GLN A 22 -2.69 0.11 -5.89
CA GLN A 22 -1.39 -0.05 -5.23
C GLN A 22 -1.47 0.28 -3.74
N ILE A 23 -2.20 1.33 -3.36
CA ILE A 23 -2.42 1.68 -1.96
C ILE A 23 -3.20 0.59 -1.25
N ASP A 24 -4.24 0.05 -1.87
CA ASP A 24 -5.04 -1.04 -1.31
C ASP A 24 -4.18 -2.28 -1.06
N ASP A 25 -3.31 -2.65 -2.01
CA ASP A 25 -2.38 -3.76 -1.87
C ASP A 25 -1.39 -3.53 -0.71
N LEU A 26 -0.85 -2.33 -0.58
CA LEU A 26 0.03 -1.97 0.53
C LEU A 26 -0.68 -2.07 1.88
N LEU A 27 -1.90 -1.58 1.97
CA LEU A 27 -2.70 -1.68 3.20
C LEU A 27 -3.01 -3.13 3.54
N GLY A 28 -3.30 -3.96 2.54
CA GLY A 28 -3.49 -5.41 2.72
C GLY A 28 -2.25 -6.08 3.28
N ASN A 29 -1.08 -5.75 2.76
CA ASN A 29 0.21 -6.26 3.25
C ASN A 29 0.47 -5.84 4.69
N MET A 30 0.21 -4.58 5.03
CA MET A 30 0.36 -4.06 6.39
C MET A 30 -0.56 -4.80 7.36
N ARG A 31 -1.81 -5.04 6.95
CA ARG A 31 -2.79 -5.79 7.75
C ARG A 31 -2.30 -7.21 8.02
N ASP A 32 -1.78 -7.90 7.00
CA ASP A 32 -1.29 -9.27 7.13
C ASP A 32 -0.11 -9.34 8.11
N ILE A 33 0.77 -8.37 8.07
CA ILE A 33 1.92 -8.27 9.00
C ILE A 33 1.43 -8.09 10.43
N VAL A 34 0.45 -7.22 10.65
CA VAL A 34 -0.12 -6.99 11.98
C VAL A 34 -0.80 -8.26 12.51
N VAL A 35 -1.57 -8.95 11.68
CA VAL A 35 -2.25 -10.19 12.06
C VAL A 35 -1.25 -11.26 12.44
N ARG A 36 -0.19 -11.44 11.66
CA ARG A 36 0.88 -12.40 12.00
C ARG A 36 1.55 -12.04 13.30
N GLY A 37 1.88 -10.76 13.49
CA GLY A 37 2.47 -10.27 14.73
C GLY A 37 1.61 -10.49 15.96
N ALA A 38 0.28 -10.40 15.81
CA ALA A 38 -0.66 -10.61 16.90
C ALA A 38 -0.82 -12.09 17.28
N ASN A 39 -0.61 -12.99 16.32
CA ASN A 39 -0.81 -14.43 16.52
C ASN A 39 0.44 -15.17 16.97
N ASP A 40 1.61 -14.61 16.74
CA ASP A 40 2.88 -15.25 17.02
C ASP A 40 3.48 -14.79 18.37
N THR A 41 4.19 -15.70 19.03
CA THR A 41 5.05 -15.31 20.16
C THR A 41 6.33 -14.73 19.59
N LEU A 42 6.48 -13.42 19.72
CA LEU A 42 7.57 -12.68 19.09
C LEU A 42 8.68 -12.36 20.09
N THR A 43 9.93 -12.53 19.64
CA THR A 43 11.09 -11.95 20.31
C THR A 43 11.09 -10.43 20.10
N SER A 44 11.86 -9.69 20.92
CA SER A 44 12.01 -8.25 20.75
C SER A 44 12.57 -7.90 19.36
N GLU A 45 13.52 -8.72 18.86
CA GLU A 45 14.12 -8.53 17.55
C GLU A 45 13.11 -8.71 16.42
N GLN A 46 12.28 -9.77 16.51
CA GLN A 46 11.21 -9.99 15.53
C GLN A 46 10.17 -8.88 15.53
N ARG A 47 9.85 -8.37 16.70
CA ARG A 47 8.92 -7.25 16.86
C ARG A 47 9.47 -5.98 16.20
N ASP A 48 10.76 -5.71 16.37
CA ASP A 48 11.43 -4.57 15.75
C ASP A 48 11.44 -4.70 14.22
N ASP A 49 11.67 -5.92 13.70
CA ASP A 49 11.65 -6.20 12.27
C ASP A 49 10.27 -5.94 11.67
N ILE A 50 9.21 -6.38 12.34
CA ILE A 50 7.82 -6.13 11.90
C ILE A 50 7.53 -4.64 11.91
N HIS A 51 7.93 -3.93 12.95
CA HIS A 51 7.75 -2.48 13.05
C HIS A 51 8.44 -1.76 11.90
N ARG A 52 9.66 -2.14 11.60
CA ARG A 52 10.42 -1.57 10.49
C ARG A 52 9.74 -1.82 9.14
N GLU A 53 9.25 -3.04 8.92
CA GLU A 53 8.54 -3.40 7.69
C GLU A 53 7.26 -2.58 7.52
N LEU A 54 6.48 -2.42 8.60
CA LEU A 54 5.29 -1.57 8.59
C LEU A 54 5.62 -0.11 8.27
N MET A 55 6.68 0.42 8.85
CA MET A 55 7.12 1.80 8.56
C MET A 55 7.52 1.96 7.10
N MET A 56 8.23 0.99 6.52
CA MET A 56 8.64 1.02 5.13
C MET A 56 7.44 1.02 4.19
N LEU A 57 6.44 0.19 4.48
CA LEU A 57 5.20 0.15 3.70
C LEU A 57 4.40 1.45 3.83
N ALA A 58 4.31 2.00 5.03
CA ALA A 58 3.62 3.27 5.26
C ALA A 58 4.29 4.43 4.50
N MET A 59 5.61 4.42 4.42
CA MET A 59 6.35 5.44 3.66
C MET A 59 6.15 5.33 2.15
N ALA A 60 5.74 4.16 1.65
CA ALA A 60 5.47 3.94 0.23
C ALA A 60 4.10 4.50 -0.21
N ILE A 61 3.24 4.81 0.73
CA ILE A 61 1.94 5.43 0.44
C ILE A 61 2.12 6.94 0.35
#